data_8d3248a309f3fe494743ca6defa030b0
#
_entry.id   8d3248a309f3fe494743ca6defa030b0
#
_cell.length_a   1.000
_cell.length_b   1.000
_cell.length_c   1.000
_cell.angle_alpha   90.00
_cell.angle_beta   90.00
_cell.angle_gamma   90.00
#
_symmetry.space_group_name_H-M   'P 1'
#
loop_
_entity.id
_entity.type
_entity.pdbx_description
1 polymer ?
#
loop_
_entity_poly.entity_id
_entity_poly.type
_entity_poly.pdbx_seq_one_letter_code
_entity_poly.pdbx_strand_id
1 'polypeptide(L)'
;MSLSSVSEHDASSEKFLRGKYAVCGVGETTYRRGSEESTRSLATWAISNAMKDAGMNADDIDGMLSYSGNDSTFSPFIAGDLGIRLNFYMDVHGGGSSIEALIGIAMGVIEAGMCKTVAIFRAMNGYSAVRIGGTGARSAEPIKGDQIHHRAYGWQ
;
A
#
# COMPACT_ATOMS: atom_id res chain seq x y z
N MET A 1 -17.62 41.05 -15.24
CA MET A 1 -17.59 39.57 -15.16
C MET A 1 -17.77 39.22 -13.69
N SER A 2 -18.95 38.77 -13.30
CA SER A 2 -19.27 38.34 -11.92
C SER A 2 -18.69 36.95 -11.72
N LEU A 3 -17.80 36.81 -10.77
CA LEU A 3 -17.39 35.51 -10.25
C LEU A 3 -18.62 34.92 -9.54
N SER A 4 -19.32 34.03 -10.24
CA SER A 4 -20.39 33.25 -9.64
C SER A 4 -19.88 32.51 -8.44
N SER A 5 -20.60 32.66 -7.32
CA SER A 5 -20.40 32.03 -6.04
C SER A 5 -19.91 30.58 -6.17
N VAL A 6 -18.73 30.31 -5.60
CA VAL A 6 -18.36 28.94 -5.24
C VAL A 6 -19.49 28.44 -4.35
N SER A 7 -20.25 27.47 -4.80
CA SER A 7 -21.31 26.85 -4.01
C SER A 7 -20.71 26.35 -2.72
N GLU A 8 -21.22 26.82 -1.58
CA GLU A 8 -20.88 26.27 -0.28
C GLU A 8 -21.09 24.74 -0.36
N HIS A 9 -20.02 23.99 -0.14
CA HIS A 9 -20.09 22.54 -0.08
C HIS A 9 -20.96 22.18 1.14
N ASP A 10 -22.19 21.81 0.90
CA ASP A 10 -23.10 21.34 1.94
C ASP A 10 -22.54 20.03 2.51
N ALA A 11 -21.97 20.13 3.72
CA ALA A 11 -21.40 19.00 4.45
C ALA A 11 -22.45 17.93 4.83
N SER A 12 -23.74 18.23 4.68
CA SER A 12 -24.86 17.32 4.94
C SER A 12 -25.26 16.51 3.70
N SER A 13 -24.71 16.80 2.53
CA SER A 13 -25.07 16.10 1.30
C SER A 13 -24.53 14.66 1.31
N GLU A 14 -25.26 13.74 0.69
CA GLU A 14 -24.87 12.32 0.52
C GLU A 14 -23.54 12.12 -0.24
N LYS A 15 -22.97 13.19 -0.80
CA LYS A 15 -21.70 13.19 -1.52
C LYS A 15 -20.47 13.15 -0.62
N PHE A 16 -20.61 13.33 0.69
CA PHE A 16 -19.48 13.26 1.62
C PHE A 16 -19.15 11.82 1.98
N LEU A 17 -17.86 11.50 2.01
CA LEU A 17 -17.35 10.16 2.33
C LEU A 17 -17.36 9.86 3.84
N ARG A 18 -17.62 10.86 4.67
CA ARG A 18 -17.62 10.73 6.13
C ARG A 18 -18.65 9.69 6.60
N GLY A 19 -18.16 8.70 7.36
CA GLY A 19 -19.03 7.68 7.95
C GLY A 19 -19.51 6.59 6.99
N LYS A 20 -19.08 6.61 5.71
CA LYS A 20 -19.45 5.58 4.71
C LYS A 20 -18.52 4.36 4.72
N TYR A 21 -17.29 4.52 5.16
CA TYR A 21 -16.26 3.49 5.09
C TYR A 21 -15.63 3.25 6.46
N ALA A 22 -15.12 2.05 6.66
CA ALA A 22 -14.45 1.65 7.88
C ALA A 22 -13.14 0.90 7.56
N VAL A 23 -12.18 1.00 8.46
CA VAL A 23 -11.04 0.08 8.53
C VAL A 23 -11.53 -1.16 9.26
N CYS A 24 -11.52 -2.32 8.59
CA CYS A 24 -12.08 -3.57 9.12
C CYS A 24 -11.02 -4.54 9.63
N GLY A 25 -9.75 -4.36 9.28
CA GLY A 25 -8.67 -5.21 9.75
C GLY A 25 -7.33 -4.49 9.76
N VAL A 26 -6.50 -4.87 10.72
CA VAL A 26 -5.14 -4.37 10.89
C VAL A 26 -4.18 -5.54 11.03
N GLY A 27 -3.03 -5.46 10.36
CA GLY A 27 -2.02 -6.50 10.42
C GLY A 27 -0.61 -5.92 10.37
N GLU A 28 0.25 -6.47 11.17
CA GLU A 28 1.66 -6.11 11.22
C GLU A 28 2.54 -7.34 11.38
N THR A 29 3.83 -7.17 11.13
CA THR A 29 4.85 -8.18 11.42
C THR A 29 5.65 -7.76 12.66
N THR A 30 6.37 -8.71 13.26
CA THR A 30 7.29 -8.39 14.36
C THR A 30 8.37 -7.42 13.89
N TYR A 31 8.53 -6.32 14.59
CA TYR A 31 9.57 -5.33 14.33
C TYR A 31 10.94 -5.90 14.72
N ARG A 32 11.86 -5.93 13.77
CA ARG A 32 13.22 -6.43 13.96
C ARG A 32 14.25 -5.44 13.44
N ARG A 33 15.38 -5.38 14.13
CA ARG A 33 16.54 -4.63 13.66
C ARG A 33 17.43 -5.58 12.86
N GLY A 34 17.30 -5.52 11.55
CA GLY A 34 17.93 -6.46 10.64
C GLY A 34 17.13 -7.77 10.55
N SER A 35 16.81 -8.17 9.34
CA SER A 35 16.11 -9.40 9.05
C SER A 35 16.55 -9.92 7.69
N GLU A 36 16.47 -11.22 7.51
CA GLU A 36 16.78 -11.88 6.23
C GLU A 36 15.54 -11.94 5.31
N GLU A 37 14.38 -11.58 5.85
CA GLU A 37 13.13 -11.57 5.10
C GLU A 37 13.11 -10.47 4.06
N SER A 38 12.53 -10.77 2.89
CA SER A 38 12.29 -9.77 1.87
C SER A 38 11.15 -8.82 2.27
N THR A 39 11.14 -7.60 1.74
CA THR A 39 9.99 -6.69 1.89
C THR A 39 8.70 -7.31 1.37
N ARG A 40 8.79 -8.17 0.35
CA ARG A 40 7.65 -8.93 -0.18
C ARG A 40 7.09 -9.89 0.87
N SER A 41 7.93 -10.69 1.53
CA SER A 41 7.48 -11.58 2.59
C SER A 41 6.85 -10.82 3.75
N LEU A 42 7.46 -9.71 4.17
CA LEU A 42 6.93 -8.87 5.24
C LEU A 42 5.56 -8.28 4.88
N ALA A 43 5.38 -7.79 3.66
CA ALA A 43 4.10 -7.29 3.18
C ALA A 43 3.03 -8.38 3.11
N THR A 44 3.37 -9.55 2.56
CA THR A 44 2.47 -10.70 2.46
C THR A 44 1.98 -11.14 3.85
N TRP A 45 2.87 -11.22 4.82
CA TRP A 45 2.50 -11.57 6.20
C TRP A 45 1.64 -10.52 6.88
N ALA A 46 1.97 -9.23 6.71
CA ALA A 46 1.18 -8.15 7.29
C ALA A 46 -0.25 -8.15 6.73
N ILE A 47 -0.41 -8.28 5.40
CA ILE A 47 -1.74 -8.37 4.78
C ILE A 47 -2.47 -9.64 5.22
N SER A 48 -1.79 -10.79 5.26
CA SER A 48 -2.40 -12.04 5.78
C SER A 48 -2.89 -11.88 7.23
N ASN A 49 -2.16 -11.16 8.07
CA ASN A 49 -2.58 -10.87 9.44
C ASN A 49 -3.79 -9.92 9.46
N ALA A 50 -3.81 -8.88 8.61
CA ALA A 50 -4.97 -7.99 8.48
C ALA A 50 -6.22 -8.74 7.99
N MET A 51 -6.07 -9.67 7.04
CA MET A 51 -7.16 -10.52 6.59
C MET A 51 -7.73 -11.38 7.70
N LYS A 52 -6.85 -11.99 8.51
CA LYS A 52 -7.25 -12.78 9.69
C LYS A 52 -7.99 -11.93 10.72
N ASP A 53 -7.51 -10.73 11.00
CA ASP A 53 -8.13 -9.79 11.93
C ASP A 53 -9.53 -9.39 11.45
N ALA A 54 -9.68 -9.14 10.15
CA ALA A 54 -10.96 -8.83 9.53
C ALA A 54 -11.90 -10.05 9.34
N GLY A 55 -11.41 -11.28 9.51
CA GLY A 55 -12.15 -12.49 9.16
C GLY A 55 -12.38 -12.66 7.66
N MET A 56 -11.50 -12.12 6.83
CA MET A 56 -11.59 -12.09 5.37
C MET A 56 -10.68 -13.12 4.70
N ASN A 57 -11.09 -13.55 3.50
CA ASN A 57 -10.33 -14.40 2.60
C ASN A 57 -9.81 -13.59 1.39
N ALA A 58 -9.03 -14.23 0.53
CA ALA A 58 -8.49 -13.60 -0.68
C ALA A 58 -9.60 -13.08 -1.63
N ASP A 59 -10.71 -13.79 -1.74
CA ASP A 59 -11.84 -13.42 -2.59
C ASP A 59 -12.63 -12.19 -2.09
N ASP A 60 -12.44 -11.80 -0.84
CA ASP A 60 -13.09 -10.65 -0.24
C ASP A 60 -12.35 -9.33 -0.55
N ILE A 61 -11.13 -9.41 -1.08
CA ILE A 61 -10.28 -8.26 -1.39
C ILE A 61 -10.12 -8.15 -2.91
N ASP A 62 -10.43 -7.00 -3.46
CA ASP A 62 -10.37 -6.74 -4.89
C ASP A 62 -9.65 -5.42 -5.25
N GLY A 63 -9.13 -4.72 -4.25
CA GLY A 63 -8.29 -3.54 -4.40
C GLY A 63 -7.03 -3.63 -3.57
N MET A 64 -5.90 -3.05 -4.05
CA MET A 64 -4.66 -3.00 -3.29
C MET A 64 -3.90 -1.71 -3.56
N LEU A 65 -3.43 -1.08 -2.50
CA LEU A 65 -2.66 0.15 -2.57
C LEU A 65 -1.39 0.02 -1.75
N SER A 66 -0.30 0.57 -2.26
CA SER A 66 0.93 0.66 -1.49
C SER A 66 1.63 1.99 -1.64
N TYR A 67 2.44 2.31 -0.63
CA TYR A 67 3.48 3.31 -0.78
C TYR A 67 4.76 2.60 -1.21
N SER A 68 5.13 2.78 -2.48
CA SER A 68 6.34 2.22 -3.06
C SER A 68 7.51 3.19 -2.83
N GLY A 69 8.42 2.82 -1.95
CA GLY A 69 9.70 3.47 -1.74
C GLY A 69 10.85 2.56 -2.16
N ASN A 70 12.10 3.00 -1.95
CA ASN A 70 13.31 2.33 -2.43
C ASN A 70 13.48 0.86 -2.01
N ASP A 71 12.83 0.45 -0.92
CA ASP A 71 12.92 -0.89 -0.33
C ASP A 71 11.57 -1.60 -0.27
N SER A 72 10.56 -1.07 -0.92
CA SER A 72 9.21 -1.64 -0.92
C SER A 72 8.98 -2.60 -2.09
N THR A 73 7.84 -3.26 -2.05
CA THR A 73 7.38 -4.19 -3.08
C THR A 73 6.08 -3.69 -3.69
N PHE A 74 5.74 -4.19 -4.88
CA PHE A 74 4.54 -3.77 -5.60
C PHE A 74 3.31 -4.62 -5.26
N SER A 75 2.16 -3.97 -5.28
CA SER A 75 0.86 -4.58 -4.98
C SER A 75 0.56 -5.86 -5.77
N PRO A 76 0.81 -5.96 -7.10
CA PRO A 76 0.52 -7.18 -7.86
C PRO A 76 1.29 -8.41 -7.40
N PHE A 77 2.52 -8.25 -6.88
CA PHE A 77 3.29 -9.38 -6.36
C PHE A 77 2.66 -9.95 -5.09
N ILE A 78 2.21 -9.07 -4.21
CA ILE A 78 1.56 -9.47 -2.96
C ILE A 78 0.20 -10.10 -3.24
N ALA A 79 -0.56 -9.52 -4.15
CA ALA A 79 -1.82 -10.10 -4.59
C ALA A 79 -1.65 -11.51 -5.15
N GLY A 80 -0.62 -11.72 -5.99
CA GLY A 80 -0.27 -13.04 -6.52
C GLY A 80 0.10 -14.06 -5.44
N ASP A 81 0.87 -13.65 -4.43
CA ASP A 81 1.28 -14.52 -3.32
C ASP A 81 0.10 -14.95 -2.43
N LEU A 82 -0.90 -14.07 -2.29
CA LEU A 82 -2.08 -14.32 -1.46
C LEU A 82 -3.27 -14.89 -2.24
N GLY A 83 -3.15 -15.03 -3.56
CA GLY A 83 -4.25 -15.47 -4.43
C GLY A 83 -5.36 -14.43 -4.58
N ILE A 84 -5.07 -13.15 -4.33
CA ILE A 84 -6.04 -12.05 -4.46
C ILE A 84 -6.18 -11.66 -5.93
N ARG A 85 -7.42 -11.56 -6.41
CA ARG A 85 -7.74 -11.09 -7.76
C ARG A 85 -8.09 -9.61 -7.73
N LEU A 86 -7.18 -8.78 -8.20
CA LEU A 86 -7.35 -7.32 -8.15
C LEU A 86 -8.19 -6.80 -9.31
N ASN A 87 -9.19 -5.97 -8.99
CA ASN A 87 -9.89 -5.09 -9.92
C ASN A 87 -9.18 -3.74 -10.03
N PHE A 88 -8.54 -3.29 -8.94
CA PHE A 88 -7.81 -2.04 -8.88
C PHE A 88 -6.55 -2.17 -8.04
N TYR A 89 -5.45 -1.58 -8.51
CA TYR A 89 -4.26 -1.37 -7.67
C TYR A 89 -3.54 -0.08 -8.03
N MET A 90 -2.82 0.46 -7.06
CA MET A 90 -1.94 1.60 -7.28
C MET A 90 -0.78 1.57 -6.28
N ASP A 91 0.43 1.73 -6.79
CA ASP A 91 1.64 1.88 -5.99
C ASP A 91 2.12 3.33 -6.10
N VAL A 92 2.01 4.09 -5.01
CA VAL A 92 2.26 5.53 -5.00
C VAL A 92 3.72 5.80 -4.65
N HIS A 93 4.37 6.61 -5.43
CA HIS A 93 5.72 7.14 -5.15
C HIS A 93 5.60 8.52 -4.53
N GLY A 94 6.19 8.74 -3.35
CA GLY A 94 6.09 10.03 -2.66
C GLY A 94 6.84 10.04 -1.33
N GLY A 95 6.50 11.00 -0.47
CA GLY A 95 7.02 11.10 0.90
C GLY A 95 6.22 10.30 1.92
N GLY A 96 6.60 10.39 3.19
CA GLY A 96 5.96 9.66 4.29
C GLY A 96 4.44 9.90 4.42
N SER A 97 3.96 11.08 4.06
CA SER A 97 2.53 11.43 4.04
C SER A 97 1.70 10.71 2.96
N SER A 98 2.34 9.95 2.07
CA SER A 98 1.60 9.22 1.03
C SER A 98 0.71 8.12 1.62
N ILE A 99 1.06 7.56 2.77
CA ILE A 99 0.25 6.52 3.43
C ILE A 99 -1.13 7.05 3.83
N GLU A 100 -1.20 8.24 4.39
CA GLU A 100 -2.47 8.87 4.77
C GLU A 100 -3.32 9.17 3.53
N ALA A 101 -2.69 9.60 2.44
CA ALA A 101 -3.37 9.83 1.17
C ALA A 101 -3.97 8.55 0.57
N LEU A 102 -3.37 7.38 0.79
CA LEU A 102 -3.89 6.11 0.31
C LEU A 102 -5.27 5.78 0.89
N ILE A 103 -5.57 6.21 2.11
CA ILE A 103 -6.91 6.04 2.71
C ILE A 103 -7.94 6.83 1.90
N GLY A 104 -7.64 8.07 1.55
CA GLY A 104 -8.50 8.89 0.69
C GLY A 104 -8.70 8.29 -0.70
N ILE A 105 -7.63 7.76 -1.30
CA ILE A 105 -7.68 7.08 -2.59
C ILE A 105 -8.57 5.81 -2.48
N ALA A 106 -8.39 5.00 -1.44
CA ALA A 106 -9.21 3.80 -1.21
C ALA A 106 -10.70 4.14 -1.14
N MET A 107 -11.07 5.16 -0.36
CA MET A 107 -12.46 5.62 -0.30
C MET A 107 -12.97 6.05 -1.69
N GLY A 108 -12.16 6.81 -2.44
CA GLY A 108 -12.52 7.28 -3.77
C GLY A 108 -12.75 6.16 -4.78
N VAL A 109 -11.89 5.13 -4.82
CA VAL A 109 -12.02 4.02 -5.76
C VAL A 109 -13.17 3.08 -5.40
N ILE A 110 -13.48 2.92 -4.11
CA ILE A 110 -14.69 2.19 -3.66
C ILE A 110 -15.96 2.96 -4.05
N GLU A 111 -15.99 4.27 -3.80
CA GLU A 111 -17.13 5.12 -4.18
C GLU A 111 -17.37 5.12 -5.70
N ALA A 112 -16.30 5.05 -6.48
CA ALA A 112 -16.35 4.94 -7.93
C ALA A 112 -16.77 3.54 -8.43
N GLY A 113 -16.97 2.57 -7.54
CA GLY A 113 -17.34 1.19 -7.89
C GLY A 113 -16.22 0.38 -8.54
N MET A 114 -14.98 0.82 -8.46
CA MET A 114 -13.82 0.12 -9.03
C MET A 114 -13.44 -1.12 -8.24
N CYS A 115 -13.67 -1.10 -6.93
CA CYS A 115 -13.47 -2.22 -6.02
C CYS A 115 -14.38 -2.09 -4.80
N LYS A 116 -14.44 -3.13 -3.97
CA LYS A 116 -15.29 -3.19 -2.77
C LYS A 116 -14.46 -3.13 -1.50
N THR A 117 -13.33 -3.81 -1.49
CA THR A 117 -12.43 -3.90 -0.33
C THR A 117 -11.01 -3.66 -0.77
N VAL A 118 -10.34 -2.71 -0.13
CA VAL A 118 -8.98 -2.30 -0.47
C VAL A 118 -8.02 -2.65 0.66
N ALA A 119 -7.01 -3.44 0.37
CA ALA A 119 -5.85 -3.62 1.25
C ALA A 119 -4.85 -2.48 1.01
N ILE A 120 -4.38 -1.86 2.08
CA ILE A 120 -3.34 -0.82 2.03
C ILE A 120 -2.15 -1.32 2.83
N PHE A 121 -0.96 -1.28 2.26
CA PHE A 121 0.22 -1.75 2.96
C PHE A 121 1.45 -0.88 2.74
N ARG A 122 2.37 -1.00 3.68
CA ARG A 122 3.74 -0.55 3.58
C ARG A 122 4.66 -1.59 4.20
N ALA A 123 5.66 -2.04 3.48
CA ALA A 123 6.70 -2.91 3.98
C ALA A 123 8.07 -2.25 3.81
N MET A 124 8.93 -2.42 4.79
CA MET A 124 10.28 -1.86 4.81
C MET A 124 11.26 -2.83 5.46
N ASN A 125 12.42 -3.00 4.83
CA ASN A 125 13.54 -3.70 5.42
C ASN A 125 14.83 -2.85 5.34
N GLY A 126 14.67 -1.54 5.52
CA GLY A 126 15.72 -0.54 5.30
C GLY A 126 16.92 -0.65 6.22
N TYR A 127 16.86 -1.45 7.29
CA TYR A 127 18.00 -1.72 8.15
C TYR A 127 18.91 -2.84 7.60
N SER A 128 18.34 -3.76 6.84
CA SER A 128 19.05 -4.93 6.30
C SER A 128 19.53 -4.72 4.86
N ALA A 129 19.06 -3.68 4.17
CA ALA A 129 19.40 -3.42 2.77
C ALA A 129 19.59 -1.91 2.51
N VAL A 130 18.78 -1.30 1.68
CA VAL A 130 18.89 0.14 1.34
C VAL A 130 18.07 0.95 2.34
N ARG A 131 18.76 1.72 3.18
CA ARG A 131 18.10 2.57 4.17
C ARG A 131 17.66 3.90 3.56
N ILE A 132 16.39 4.21 3.67
CA ILE A 132 15.85 5.54 3.31
C ILE A 132 16.42 6.59 4.28
N GLY A 133 17.02 7.66 3.73
CA GLY A 133 17.63 8.73 4.53
C GLY A 133 18.95 8.35 5.22
N GLY A 134 19.53 7.20 4.90
CA GLY A 134 20.84 6.82 5.39
C GLY A 134 21.96 7.59 4.66
N THR A 135 22.95 8.06 5.41
CA THR A 135 24.16 8.72 4.87
C THR A 135 25.29 7.74 4.53
N GLY A 136 25.05 6.44 4.71
CA GLY A 136 26.02 5.39 4.43
C GLY A 136 26.24 5.17 2.93
N ALA A 137 27.49 4.84 2.54
CA ALA A 137 27.78 4.37 1.19
C ALA A 137 26.84 3.22 0.83
N ARG A 138 26.29 3.25 -0.39
CA ARG A 138 25.56 2.11 -0.94
C ARG A 138 26.49 0.90 -0.90
N SER A 139 26.27 -0.02 0.02
CA SER A 139 26.98 -1.28 -0.03
C SER A 139 26.67 -1.95 -1.37
N ALA A 140 27.68 -2.47 -2.03
CA ALA A 140 27.51 -3.25 -3.25
C ALA A 140 26.92 -4.64 -2.95
N GLU A 141 26.13 -4.75 -1.89
CA GLU A 141 25.47 -6.00 -1.50
C GLU A 141 24.58 -6.51 -2.63
N PRO A 142 24.58 -7.80 -2.88
CA PRO A 142 23.71 -8.38 -3.90
C PRO A 142 22.26 -8.09 -3.57
N ILE A 143 21.51 -7.64 -4.57
CA ILE A 143 20.09 -7.36 -4.45
C ILE A 143 19.37 -8.65 -4.15
N LYS A 144 18.65 -8.71 -3.04
CA LYS A 144 17.92 -9.87 -2.56
C LYS A 144 16.42 -9.71 -2.77
N GLY A 145 15.74 -10.82 -2.99
CA GLY A 145 14.30 -10.88 -3.06
C GLY A 145 13.71 -10.21 -4.31
N ASP A 146 12.61 -9.51 -4.12
CA ASP A 146 11.82 -8.85 -5.17
C ASP A 146 12.58 -7.76 -5.94
N GLN A 147 13.60 -7.16 -5.36
CA GLN A 147 14.44 -6.18 -6.05
C GLN A 147 15.20 -6.78 -7.26
N ILE A 148 15.38 -8.09 -7.30
CA ILE A 148 15.99 -8.76 -8.46
C ILE A 148 15.14 -8.55 -9.71
N HIS A 149 13.82 -8.59 -9.57
CA HIS A 149 12.89 -8.40 -10.68
C HIS A 149 12.95 -6.97 -11.24
N HIS A 150 13.15 -5.98 -10.38
CA HIS A 150 13.27 -4.59 -10.81
C HIS A 150 14.47 -4.35 -11.73
N ARG A 151 15.63 -4.96 -11.44
CA ARG A 151 16.81 -4.85 -12.31
C ARG A 151 16.64 -5.56 -13.64
N ALA A 152 15.97 -6.70 -13.66
CA ALA A 152 15.73 -7.46 -14.90
C ALA A 152 14.93 -6.64 -15.93
N TYR A 153 14.11 -5.69 -15.47
CA TYR A 153 13.33 -4.79 -16.33
C TYR A 153 13.93 -3.38 -16.49
N GLY A 154 15.19 -3.18 -16.11
CA GLY A 154 15.90 -1.91 -16.31
C GLY A 154 15.45 -0.75 -15.40
N TRP A 155 14.73 -1.02 -14.35
CA TRP A 155 14.38 -0.02 -13.33
C TRP A 155 15.58 0.19 -12.39
N GLN A 156 16.15 1.39 -12.42
CA GLN A 156 17.27 1.80 -11.56
C GLN A 156 16.79 2.70 -10.43
#